data_b27673e765107d835a1ad86ed55a1733
#
_entry.id   b27673e765107d835a1ad86ed55a1733
#
_cell.length_a   1.000
_cell.length_b   1.000
_cell.length_c   1.000
_cell.angle_alpha   90.00
_cell.angle_beta   90.00
_cell.angle_gamma   90.00
#
_symmetry.space_group_name_H-M   'P 1'
#
loop_
_entity.id
_entity.type
_entity.pdbx_description
1 polymer ?
#
loop_
_entity_poly.entity_id
_entity_poly.type
_entity_poly.pdbx_seq_one_letter_code
_entity_poly.pdbx_strand_id
1 'polypeptide(L)'
;MHSFESSEKSKYFTNRLIIKKLDQKHPDINKVLYLYQISFPENELINFNVFFSSQMKGDVLSFYDNNIFVGFAALMSKDNISNILYFAIEPSLRGKGYGTQSLKQICEYFGNNKIILDVEDPFECNNEREREKRLKRIQFYIKAGFKLTNIKYKWSDEYYVIMVINSVNLTEKEFWEFWKIRRH
;
A
#
# COMPACT_ATOMS: atom_id res chain seq x y z
N MET A 1 -19.08 -34.77 29.45
CA MET A 1 -18.08 -34.00 30.18
C MET A 1 -16.80 -34.04 29.30
N HIS A 2 -16.28 -33.06 28.72
CA HIS A 2 -16.23 -31.63 28.81
C HIS A 2 -16.18 -31.04 27.38
N SER A 3 -17.13 -30.18 27.12
CA SER A 3 -16.99 -29.12 26.15
C SER A 3 -16.25 -27.98 26.83
N PHE A 4 -15.23 -27.41 26.23
CA PHE A 4 -14.70 -26.05 26.40
C PHE A 4 -13.40 -25.98 25.59
N GLU A 5 -13.39 -25.14 24.64
CA GLU A 5 -12.61 -23.96 24.33
C GLU A 5 -12.50 -23.73 22.82
N SER A 6 -13.43 -23.03 22.29
CA SER A 6 -13.26 -22.37 20.98
C SER A 6 -14.03 -21.05 20.94
N SER A 7 -13.72 -20.11 21.86
CA SER A 7 -14.41 -18.81 21.86
C SER A 7 -13.58 -17.62 22.33
N GLU A 8 -12.29 -17.56 22.02
CA GLU A 8 -11.47 -16.39 22.38
C GLU A 8 -10.72 -15.68 21.24
N LYS A 9 -10.98 -16.00 19.98
CA LYS A 9 -10.29 -15.30 18.86
C LYS A 9 -11.11 -14.23 18.15
N SER A 10 -12.25 -13.79 18.67
CA SER A 10 -13.13 -12.80 18.01
C SER A 10 -13.37 -11.52 18.83
N LYS A 11 -12.44 -11.05 19.62
CA LYS A 11 -12.66 -9.90 20.52
C LYS A 11 -11.88 -8.62 20.21
N TYR A 12 -11.18 -8.54 19.08
CA TYR A 12 -10.43 -7.35 18.71
C TYR A 12 -10.86 -6.89 17.31
N PHE A 13 -11.43 -5.73 17.20
CA PHE A 13 -11.83 -4.96 16.02
C PHE A 13 -13.34 -4.79 15.82
N THR A 14 -13.95 -4.00 16.68
CA THR A 14 -15.28 -3.40 16.42
C THR A 14 -15.18 -1.96 15.88
N ASN A 15 -14.00 -1.34 15.86
CA ASN A 15 -13.84 0.01 15.35
C ASN A 15 -13.25 0.01 13.93
N ARG A 16 -14.02 0.57 12.99
CA ARG A 16 -13.57 0.86 11.63
C ARG A 16 -12.46 1.92 11.70
N LEU A 17 -11.32 1.70 11.03
CA LEU A 17 -10.29 2.72 10.90
C LEU A 17 -10.87 4.00 10.28
N ILE A 18 -10.46 5.12 10.81
CA ILE A 18 -10.76 6.42 10.22
C ILE A 18 -9.65 6.74 9.23
N ILE A 19 -10.05 7.03 7.99
CA ILE A 19 -9.16 7.51 6.95
C ILE A 19 -9.23 9.03 6.86
N LYS A 20 -8.09 9.70 6.78
CA LYS A 20 -8.00 11.15 6.55
C LYS A 20 -7.08 11.42 5.37
N LYS A 21 -7.53 12.24 4.43
CA LYS A 21 -6.65 12.80 3.41
C LYS A 21 -5.87 13.97 4.02
N LEU A 22 -4.56 13.92 3.89
CA LEU A 22 -3.66 14.95 4.42
C LEU A 22 -3.24 15.94 3.34
N ASP A 23 -3.06 17.18 3.75
CA ASP A 23 -2.31 18.19 3.03
C ASP A 23 -0.98 18.51 3.76
N GLN A 24 -0.16 19.35 3.15
CA GLN A 24 1.15 19.74 3.72
C GLN A 24 1.07 20.43 5.07
N LYS A 25 -0.07 21.02 5.43
CA LYS A 25 -0.28 21.78 6.67
C LYS A 25 -0.95 20.95 7.76
N HIS A 26 -1.31 19.70 7.45
CA HIS A 26 -1.99 18.85 8.43
C HIS A 26 -1.09 18.61 9.66
N PRO A 27 -1.62 18.70 10.89
CA PRO A 27 -0.83 18.54 12.12
C PRO A 27 -0.03 17.24 12.19
N ASP A 28 -0.54 16.16 11.62
CA ASP A 28 0.09 14.85 11.66
C ASP A 28 1.05 14.58 10.48
N ILE A 29 1.31 15.57 9.61
CA ILE A 29 2.18 15.35 8.44
C ILE A 29 3.58 14.84 8.85
N ASN A 30 4.10 15.34 9.97
CA ASN A 30 5.41 14.92 10.46
C ASN A 30 5.44 13.44 10.89
N LYS A 31 4.32 12.86 11.34
CA LYS A 31 4.21 11.43 11.64
C LYS A 31 4.33 10.60 10.36
N VAL A 32 3.67 11.06 9.29
CA VAL A 32 3.75 10.42 7.97
C VAL A 32 5.17 10.49 7.43
N LEU A 33 5.80 11.67 7.44
CA LEU A 33 7.17 11.86 6.94
C LEU A 33 8.18 11.01 7.72
N TYR A 34 8.05 10.93 9.03
CA TYR A 34 8.91 10.07 9.85
C TYR A 34 8.72 8.59 9.48
N LEU A 35 7.46 8.11 9.44
CA LEU A 35 7.16 6.72 9.08
C LEU A 35 7.62 6.39 7.65
N TYR A 36 7.50 7.35 6.72
CA TYR A 36 8.02 7.23 5.37
C TYR A 36 9.52 6.99 5.35
N GLN A 37 10.29 7.82 6.06
CA GLN A 37 11.75 7.72 6.11
C GLN A 37 12.24 6.39 6.72
N ILE A 38 11.58 5.89 7.77
CA ILE A 38 12.02 4.66 8.45
C ILE A 38 11.51 3.37 7.79
N SER A 39 10.53 3.47 6.88
CA SER A 39 9.89 2.27 6.30
C SER A 39 10.44 1.87 4.93
N PHE A 40 11.12 2.77 4.23
CA PHE A 40 11.60 2.54 2.86
C PHE A 40 13.10 2.83 2.75
N PRO A 41 13.83 2.08 1.89
CA PRO A 41 15.24 2.33 1.61
C PRO A 41 15.45 3.72 1.01
N GLU A 42 16.59 4.35 1.30
CA GLU A 42 16.90 5.72 0.85
C GLU A 42 16.86 5.88 -0.68
N ASN A 43 17.31 4.87 -1.42
CA ASN A 43 17.29 4.85 -2.88
C ASN A 43 15.89 4.72 -3.49
N GLU A 44 14.88 4.36 -2.70
CA GLU A 44 13.47 4.32 -3.12
C GLU A 44 12.70 5.59 -2.73
N LEU A 45 13.29 6.44 -1.87
CA LEU A 45 12.64 7.66 -1.43
C LEU A 45 12.65 8.72 -2.53
N ILE A 46 11.50 9.34 -2.76
CA ILE A 46 11.36 10.52 -3.62
C ILE A 46 11.02 11.74 -2.76
N ASN A 47 11.12 12.94 -3.32
CA ASN A 47 10.66 14.12 -2.63
C ASN A 47 9.16 14.01 -2.31
N PHE A 48 8.81 13.80 -1.05
CA PHE A 48 7.43 13.55 -0.62
C PHE A 48 6.46 14.69 -1.00
N ASN A 49 6.96 15.92 -1.17
CA ASN A 49 6.14 17.07 -1.56
C ASN A 49 5.51 16.92 -2.94
N VAL A 50 6.00 16.01 -3.79
CA VAL A 50 5.39 15.75 -5.09
C VAL A 50 3.94 15.28 -4.98
N PHE A 51 3.59 14.56 -3.89
CA PHE A 51 2.22 14.11 -3.65
C PHE A 51 1.22 15.24 -3.42
N PHE A 52 1.70 16.42 -3.04
CA PHE A 52 0.88 17.61 -2.83
C PHE A 52 0.91 18.57 -4.03
N SER A 53 1.66 18.24 -5.07
CA SER A 53 1.74 19.07 -6.27
C SER A 53 0.50 18.85 -7.16
N SER A 54 0.07 19.90 -7.86
CA SER A 54 -1.02 19.83 -8.85
C SER A 54 -0.70 18.91 -10.04
N GLN A 55 0.57 18.67 -10.32
CA GLN A 55 1.05 17.84 -11.43
C GLN A 55 0.83 16.34 -11.18
N MET A 56 0.92 15.90 -9.93
CA MET A 56 0.91 14.48 -9.59
C MET A 56 -0.49 13.92 -9.31
N LYS A 57 -1.50 14.76 -9.05
CA LYS A 57 -2.82 14.30 -8.57
C LYS A 57 -2.67 13.23 -7.47
N GLY A 58 -1.77 13.51 -6.53
CA GLY A 58 -1.43 12.60 -5.43
C GLY A 58 -2.44 12.69 -4.29
N ASP A 59 -2.58 11.58 -3.59
CA ASP A 59 -3.33 11.48 -2.34
C ASP A 59 -2.42 10.94 -1.25
N VAL A 60 -2.33 11.65 -0.14
CA VAL A 60 -1.72 11.15 1.09
C VAL A 60 -2.84 10.84 2.07
N LEU A 61 -3.02 9.57 2.35
CA LEU A 61 -4.05 9.07 3.26
C LEU A 61 -3.39 8.60 4.55
N SER A 62 -3.92 8.97 5.68
CA SER A 62 -3.52 8.47 6.99
C SER A 62 -4.65 7.70 7.65
N PHE A 63 -4.27 6.71 8.45
CA PHE A 63 -5.19 5.78 9.10
C PHE A 63 -5.13 5.97 10.61
N TYR A 64 -6.28 5.96 11.26
CA TYR A 64 -6.40 6.15 12.71
C TYR A 64 -7.33 5.11 13.32
N ASP A 65 -6.94 4.61 14.49
CA ASP A 65 -7.80 3.87 15.39
C ASP A 65 -7.97 4.69 16.68
N ASN A 66 -9.20 5.16 16.96
CA ASN A 66 -9.50 5.99 18.15
C ASN A 66 -8.51 7.16 18.36
N ASN A 67 -8.18 7.91 17.31
CA ASN A 67 -7.19 9.00 17.28
C ASN A 67 -5.71 8.55 17.39
N ILE A 68 -5.42 7.26 17.46
CA ILE A 68 -4.06 6.75 17.36
C ILE A 68 -3.68 6.65 15.89
N PHE A 69 -2.60 7.32 15.48
CA PHE A 69 -2.04 7.18 14.14
C PHE A 69 -1.54 5.75 13.91
N VAL A 70 -2.05 5.09 12.89
CA VAL A 70 -1.77 3.69 12.58
C VAL A 70 -0.78 3.54 11.43
N GLY A 71 -0.84 4.45 10.47
CA GLY A 71 -0.01 4.37 9.28
C GLY A 71 -0.51 5.31 8.18
N PHE A 72 0.10 5.17 7.01
CA PHE A 72 -0.26 5.99 5.85
C PHE A 72 -0.17 5.22 4.54
N ALA A 73 -0.79 5.79 3.51
CA ALA A 73 -0.55 5.45 2.11
C ALA A 73 -0.37 6.73 1.29
N ALA A 74 0.57 6.71 0.36
CA ALA A 74 0.73 7.76 -0.65
C ALA A 74 0.45 7.15 -2.02
N LEU A 75 -0.52 7.71 -2.72
CA LEU A 75 -1.05 7.21 -3.98
C LEU A 75 -0.96 8.27 -5.07
N MET A 76 -0.99 7.79 -6.30
CA MET A 76 -1.24 8.60 -7.48
C MET A 76 -2.46 8.04 -8.20
N SER A 77 -3.30 8.95 -8.72
CA SER A 77 -4.48 8.57 -9.48
C SER A 77 -4.51 9.22 -10.85
N LYS A 78 -4.91 8.44 -11.85
CA LYS A 78 -5.20 8.92 -13.20
C LYS A 78 -6.31 8.06 -13.79
N ASP A 79 -7.29 8.73 -14.37
CA ASP A 79 -8.48 8.09 -14.94
C ASP A 79 -9.14 7.16 -13.91
N ASN A 80 -9.20 5.87 -14.20
CA ASN A 80 -9.78 4.85 -13.32
C ASN A 80 -8.73 3.98 -12.61
N ILE A 81 -7.47 4.43 -12.53
CA ILE A 81 -6.38 3.72 -11.86
C ILE A 81 -5.87 4.57 -10.70
N SER A 82 -5.67 3.94 -9.55
CA SER A 82 -4.99 4.50 -8.38
C SER A 82 -3.83 3.60 -7.98
N ASN A 83 -2.61 4.12 -8.02
CA ASN A 83 -1.41 3.37 -7.68
C ASN A 83 -0.95 3.72 -6.26
N ILE A 84 -0.87 2.72 -5.39
CA ILE A 84 -0.26 2.82 -4.07
C ILE A 84 1.25 2.78 -4.25
N LEU A 85 1.90 3.94 -4.12
CA LEU A 85 3.35 4.05 -4.23
C LEU A 85 4.07 3.75 -2.92
N TYR A 86 3.48 4.19 -1.82
CA TYR A 86 4.00 3.93 -0.48
C TYR A 86 2.85 3.53 0.44
N PHE A 87 3.09 2.49 1.22
CA PHE A 87 2.14 2.02 2.22
C PHE A 87 2.91 1.50 3.43
N ALA A 88 2.68 2.08 4.59
CA ALA A 88 3.34 1.68 5.81
C ALA A 88 2.42 1.73 7.02
N ILE A 89 2.59 0.75 7.91
CA ILE A 89 1.97 0.68 9.23
C ILE A 89 3.06 0.91 10.29
N GLU A 90 2.73 1.70 11.32
CA GLU A 90 3.57 1.92 12.48
C GLU A 90 4.17 0.61 12.99
N PRO A 91 5.50 0.52 13.18
CA PRO A 91 6.18 -0.73 13.56
C PRO A 91 5.55 -1.43 14.76
N SER A 92 5.17 -0.67 15.80
CA SER A 92 4.56 -1.17 17.03
C SER A 92 3.14 -1.74 16.86
N LEU A 93 2.50 -1.44 15.70
CA LEU A 93 1.14 -1.83 15.37
C LEU A 93 1.07 -2.92 14.29
N ARG A 94 2.22 -3.34 13.75
CA ARG A 94 2.28 -4.43 12.76
C ARG A 94 1.82 -5.76 13.36
N GLY A 95 1.36 -6.67 12.49
CA GLY A 95 0.87 -7.99 12.92
C GLY A 95 -0.50 -7.99 13.61
N LYS A 96 -1.13 -6.83 13.79
CA LYS A 96 -2.43 -6.68 14.47
C LYS A 96 -3.61 -6.50 13.49
N GLY A 97 -3.42 -6.76 12.19
CA GLY A 97 -4.48 -6.67 11.18
C GLY A 97 -4.71 -5.27 10.60
N TYR A 98 -4.04 -4.23 11.10
CA TYR A 98 -4.21 -2.86 10.62
C TYR A 98 -3.88 -2.69 9.14
N GLY A 99 -2.85 -3.37 8.63
CA GLY A 99 -2.50 -3.31 7.21
C GLY A 99 -3.63 -3.76 6.30
N THR A 100 -4.26 -4.89 6.60
CA THR A 100 -5.41 -5.40 5.83
C THR A 100 -6.61 -4.47 5.91
N GLN A 101 -6.89 -3.91 7.10
CA GLN A 101 -7.98 -2.94 7.28
C GLN A 101 -7.72 -1.65 6.50
N SER A 102 -6.49 -1.13 6.54
CA SER A 102 -6.10 0.07 5.79
C SER A 102 -6.26 -0.12 4.28
N LEU A 103 -5.83 -1.27 3.73
CA LEU A 103 -6.02 -1.59 2.31
C LEU A 103 -7.51 -1.68 1.95
N LYS A 104 -8.35 -2.25 2.81
CA LYS A 104 -9.80 -2.26 2.61
C LYS A 104 -10.37 -0.84 2.58
N GLN A 105 -9.92 0.04 3.48
CA GLN A 105 -10.33 1.45 3.50
C GLN A 105 -9.89 2.20 2.23
N ILE A 106 -8.70 1.92 1.69
CA ILE A 106 -8.24 2.47 0.41
C ILE A 106 -9.19 2.03 -0.71
N CYS A 107 -9.54 0.74 -0.78
CA CYS A 107 -10.47 0.24 -1.80
C CYS A 107 -11.84 0.91 -1.71
N GLU A 108 -12.37 1.10 -0.49
CA GLU A 108 -13.64 1.80 -0.27
C GLU A 108 -13.55 3.28 -0.64
N TYR A 109 -12.42 3.95 -0.35
CA TYR A 109 -12.20 5.37 -0.64
C TYR A 109 -12.16 5.65 -2.15
N PHE A 110 -11.49 4.80 -2.93
CA PHE A 110 -11.38 4.95 -4.38
C PHE A 110 -12.48 4.25 -5.18
N GLY A 111 -13.35 3.50 -4.50
CA GLY A 111 -14.54 2.88 -5.10
C GLY A 111 -14.21 1.94 -6.25
N ASN A 112 -14.65 2.29 -7.47
CA ASN A 112 -14.51 1.44 -8.65
C ASN A 112 -13.15 1.54 -9.35
N ASN A 113 -12.21 2.33 -8.84
CA ASN A 113 -10.88 2.40 -9.43
C ASN A 113 -10.17 1.04 -9.34
N LYS A 114 -9.38 0.73 -10.36
CA LYS A 114 -8.37 -0.31 -10.28
C LYS A 114 -7.29 0.18 -9.31
N ILE A 115 -7.15 -0.47 -8.16
CA ILE A 115 -6.06 -0.14 -7.24
C ILE A 115 -4.89 -1.05 -7.59
N ILE A 116 -3.75 -0.44 -7.90
CA ILE A 116 -2.53 -1.17 -8.23
C ILE A 116 -1.43 -0.87 -7.22
N LEU A 117 -0.50 -1.78 -7.11
CA LEU A 117 0.77 -1.60 -6.41
C LEU A 117 1.83 -2.50 -7.05
N ASP A 118 3.07 -2.16 -6.82
CA ASP A 118 4.21 -2.95 -7.25
C ASP A 118 4.90 -3.59 -6.04
N VAL A 119 5.38 -4.80 -6.24
CA VAL A 119 6.18 -5.53 -5.28
C VAL A 119 7.42 -6.08 -5.98
N GLU A 120 8.53 -6.16 -5.26
CA GLU A 120 9.77 -6.73 -5.82
C GLU A 120 9.53 -8.18 -6.22
N ASP A 121 10.00 -8.56 -7.41
CA ASP A 121 9.86 -9.92 -7.91
C ASP A 121 10.69 -10.91 -7.05
N PRO A 122 10.07 -11.90 -6.41
CA PRO A 122 10.77 -12.86 -5.56
C PRO A 122 11.69 -13.81 -6.33
N PHE A 123 11.52 -13.92 -7.65
CA PHE A 123 12.33 -14.80 -8.49
C PHE A 123 13.55 -14.12 -9.09
N GLU A 124 13.64 -12.79 -8.96
CA GLU A 124 14.73 -11.96 -9.47
C GLU A 124 15.69 -11.52 -8.34
N CYS A 125 15.84 -12.30 -7.30
CA CYS A 125 16.81 -12.06 -6.24
C CYS A 125 17.67 -13.31 -5.97
N ASN A 126 18.95 -13.09 -5.66
CA ASN A 126 19.93 -14.15 -5.42
C ASN A 126 20.03 -14.56 -3.93
N ASN A 127 19.22 -13.97 -3.06
CA ASN A 127 19.27 -14.19 -1.62
C ASN A 127 17.97 -14.83 -1.14
N GLU A 128 18.05 -16.05 -0.60
CA GLU A 128 16.88 -16.81 -0.14
C GLU A 128 16.09 -16.08 0.96
N ARG A 129 16.78 -15.44 1.90
CA ARG A 129 16.13 -14.67 2.96
C ARG A 129 15.34 -13.48 2.41
N GLU A 130 15.86 -12.83 1.36
CA GLU A 130 15.17 -11.74 0.68
C GLU A 130 13.98 -12.26 -0.11
N ARG A 131 14.14 -13.39 -0.81
CA ARG A 131 13.04 -14.08 -1.50
C ARG A 131 11.87 -14.38 -0.57
N GLU A 132 12.15 -14.93 0.61
CA GLU A 132 11.12 -15.21 1.61
C GLU A 132 10.37 -13.96 2.06
N LYS A 133 11.07 -12.84 2.25
CA LYS A 133 10.42 -11.56 2.61
C LYS A 133 9.50 -11.08 1.49
N ARG A 134 9.96 -11.11 0.23
CA ARG A 134 9.17 -10.72 -0.94
C ARG A 134 7.93 -11.61 -1.09
N LEU A 135 8.07 -12.92 -0.92
CA LEU A 135 6.95 -13.87 -0.91
C LEU A 135 5.94 -13.59 0.22
N LYS A 136 6.41 -13.30 1.44
CA LYS A 136 5.53 -12.93 2.56
C LYS A 136 4.76 -11.63 2.27
N ARG A 137 5.40 -10.64 1.62
CA ARG A 137 4.74 -9.40 1.19
C ARG A 137 3.66 -9.67 0.15
N ILE A 138 3.95 -10.45 -0.87
CA ILE A 138 2.97 -10.89 -1.89
C ILE A 138 1.78 -11.59 -1.22
N GLN A 139 2.05 -12.54 -0.32
CA GLN A 139 0.99 -13.26 0.41
C GLN A 139 0.11 -12.34 1.26
N PHE A 140 0.70 -11.30 1.85
CA PHE A 140 -0.06 -10.28 2.57
C PHE A 140 -1.04 -9.56 1.65
N TYR A 141 -0.60 -9.13 0.46
CA TYR A 141 -1.48 -8.47 -0.50
C TYR A 141 -2.54 -9.41 -1.09
N ILE A 142 -2.18 -10.68 -1.36
CA ILE A 142 -3.15 -11.70 -1.80
C ILE A 142 -4.26 -11.87 -0.75
N LYS A 143 -3.90 -11.96 0.54
CA LYS A 143 -4.88 -12.05 1.65
C LYS A 143 -5.76 -10.80 1.75
N ALA A 144 -5.27 -9.64 1.33
CA ALA A 144 -6.05 -8.40 1.24
C ALA A 144 -6.91 -8.31 -0.03
N GLY A 145 -6.87 -9.33 -0.92
CA GLY A 145 -7.69 -9.41 -2.14
C GLY A 145 -7.00 -9.00 -3.43
N PHE A 146 -5.73 -8.60 -3.37
CA PHE A 146 -4.96 -8.29 -4.59
C PHE A 146 -4.61 -9.56 -5.36
N LYS A 147 -4.48 -9.43 -6.67
CA LYS A 147 -4.06 -10.49 -7.58
C LYS A 147 -2.80 -10.08 -8.31
N LEU A 148 -1.86 -11.02 -8.48
CA LEU A 148 -0.71 -10.83 -9.34
C LEU A 148 -1.17 -10.68 -10.79
N THR A 149 -0.51 -9.80 -11.53
CA THR A 149 -0.63 -9.67 -12.97
C THR A 149 0.60 -10.27 -13.65
N ASN A 150 0.57 -10.32 -14.98
CA ASN A 150 1.75 -10.69 -15.78
C ASN A 150 2.64 -9.46 -16.12
N ILE A 151 2.31 -8.28 -15.59
CA ILE A 151 3.04 -7.05 -15.87
C ILE A 151 4.23 -6.99 -14.95
N LYS A 152 5.42 -6.93 -15.55
CA LYS A 152 6.70 -6.81 -14.88
C LYS A 152 7.49 -5.66 -15.46
N TYR A 153 8.32 -5.03 -14.65
CA TYR A 153 9.23 -4.00 -15.11
C TYR A 153 10.49 -3.94 -14.24
N LYS A 154 11.53 -3.31 -14.76
CA LYS A 154 12.74 -3.04 -14.02
C LYS A 154 12.81 -1.54 -13.69
N TRP A 155 13.08 -1.22 -12.44
CA TRP A 155 13.37 0.12 -11.97
C TRP A 155 14.68 0.12 -11.20
N SER A 156 15.63 0.97 -11.62
CA SER A 156 17.00 0.88 -11.12
C SER A 156 17.56 -0.53 -11.28
N ASP A 157 18.00 -1.18 -10.23
CA ASP A 157 18.55 -2.53 -10.26
C ASP A 157 17.57 -3.61 -9.81
N GLU A 158 16.30 -3.23 -9.50
CA GLU A 158 15.28 -4.16 -9.02
C GLU A 158 14.19 -4.44 -10.05
N TYR A 159 13.67 -5.68 -10.02
CA TYR A 159 12.53 -6.11 -10.81
C TYR A 159 11.26 -6.10 -9.95
N TYR A 160 10.18 -5.63 -10.55
CA TYR A 160 8.88 -5.50 -9.92
C TYR A 160 7.81 -6.25 -10.70
N VAL A 161 6.82 -6.76 -9.96
CA VAL A 161 5.58 -7.32 -10.51
C VAL A 161 4.40 -6.51 -9.98
N ILE A 162 3.42 -6.25 -10.86
CA ILE A 162 2.23 -5.48 -10.51
C ILE A 162 1.17 -6.40 -9.90
N MET A 163 0.57 -5.91 -8.81
CA MET A 163 -0.63 -6.50 -8.24
C MET A 163 -1.82 -5.54 -8.39
N VAL A 164 -3.02 -6.08 -8.54
CA VAL A 164 -4.25 -5.30 -8.76
C VAL A 164 -5.41 -5.84 -7.92
N ILE A 165 -6.27 -4.93 -7.45
CA ILE A 165 -7.57 -5.23 -6.85
C ILE A 165 -8.66 -4.39 -7.53
N ASN A 166 -9.92 -4.75 -7.37
CA ASN A 166 -11.09 -4.17 -8.02
C ASN A 166 -11.11 -4.31 -9.55
N SER A 167 -10.24 -5.13 -10.13
CA SER A 167 -10.27 -5.49 -11.54
C SER A 167 -9.58 -6.83 -11.77
N VAL A 168 -10.09 -7.59 -12.71
CA VAL A 168 -9.39 -8.79 -13.21
C VAL A 168 -8.56 -8.50 -14.45
N ASN A 169 -8.73 -7.31 -15.06
CA ASN A 169 -8.17 -6.98 -16.37
C ASN A 169 -7.44 -5.63 -16.32
N LEU A 170 -6.26 -5.61 -15.68
CA LEU A 170 -5.29 -4.55 -15.93
C LEU A 170 -4.44 -4.96 -17.13
N THR A 171 -4.51 -4.21 -18.22
CA THR A 171 -3.67 -4.45 -19.39
C THR A 171 -2.32 -3.76 -19.24
N GLU A 172 -1.29 -4.31 -19.88
CA GLU A 172 0.03 -3.71 -19.91
C GLU A 172 0.00 -2.31 -20.55
N LYS A 173 -0.85 -2.11 -21.57
CA LYS A 173 -1.06 -0.81 -22.21
C LYS A 173 -1.59 0.24 -21.21
N GLU A 174 -2.63 -0.09 -20.45
CA GLU A 174 -3.19 0.82 -19.42
C GLU A 174 -2.14 1.16 -18.36
N PHE A 175 -1.36 0.18 -17.92
CA PHE A 175 -0.29 0.39 -16.95
C PHE A 175 0.76 1.37 -17.49
N TRP A 176 1.26 1.17 -18.71
CA TRP A 176 2.26 2.06 -19.28
C TRP A 176 1.70 3.45 -19.64
N GLU A 177 0.44 3.56 -20.01
CA GLU A 177 -0.22 4.87 -20.20
C GLU A 177 -0.38 5.64 -18.89
N PHE A 178 -0.65 4.94 -17.80
CA PHE A 178 -0.66 5.53 -16.46
C PHE A 178 0.73 6.12 -16.11
N TRP A 179 1.80 5.40 -16.39
CA TRP A 179 3.17 5.81 -16.07
C TRP A 179 3.80 6.84 -17.02
N LYS A 180 3.28 7.03 -18.22
CA LYS A 180 3.78 8.05 -19.17
C LYS A 180 3.76 9.48 -18.63
N ILE A 181 2.93 9.77 -17.64
CA ILE A 181 2.88 11.11 -16.99
C ILE A 181 4.18 11.41 -16.22
N ARG A 182 4.95 10.41 -15.83
CA ARG A 182 6.20 10.59 -15.05
C ARG A 182 7.42 10.97 -15.88
N ARG A 183 7.34 10.95 -17.20
CA ARG A 183 8.51 11.13 -18.09
C ARG A 183 8.63 12.53 -18.68
N HIS A 184 7.85 13.50 -18.18
CA HIS A 184 7.96 14.90 -18.64
C HIS A 184 8.37 15.82 -17.51
#